data_2abd8208339d640f283cce8ae7c38395
#
_entry.id   2abd8208339d640f283cce8ae7c38395
#
_cell.length_a   1.000
_cell.length_b   1.000
_cell.length_c   1.000
_cell.angle_alpha   90.00
_cell.angle_beta   90.00
_cell.angle_gamma   90.00
#
_symmetry.space_group_name_H-M   'P 1'
#
loop_
_entity.id
_entity.type
_entity.pdbx_description
1 polymer ?
#
loop_
_entity_poly.entity_id
_entity_poly.type
_entity_poly.pdbx_seq_one_letter_code
_entity_poly.pdbx_strand_id
1 'polypeptide(L)'
;HILASKVRGSQQSENVTRILDRLLEGYDNRLRPGFGGTVTTNIIVCSLLPSNVLSESTSYVFFRQTWIDERLRFEGPIEILRLNNLMVNKIWTPDTFFRNGKKSVAHNMTSPNKMFRIMKNGTVLYTMRLTIRAECRMRLMNFPMDGHACPLKFGSYGYSITEVVYTWKKGPLLSVEVPKESSSLLQYDLVGQTVSSETVKINTGEYSVQTVYFMLERKLGYYLIQTYIPLIMIVVLSQVVFWINKESIPARTVAGITTVLTMTTLSISARHSLPKVSYTTAMDWFIAVCFAFVFSALIEFAAVNYFSTLHIHKEMRKAARVARAAALEAITRRMSSLRSEQFMPVQVPAFFLQGSAIPANAFMGDTSPIDKYARILFPLSFGAFNLIYWVVYLTKDTMEPLR
;
A
#
# COMPACT_ATOMS: atom_id res chain seq x y z
N HIS A 1 -41.13 49.40 -15.36
CA HIS A 1 -39.82 48.72 -15.40
C HIS A 1 -39.96 47.20 -15.67
N ILE A 2 -40.92 46.49 -15.08
CA ILE A 2 -41.12 45.04 -15.20
C ILE A 2 -41.58 44.65 -16.61
N LEU A 3 -42.46 45.42 -17.24
CA LEU A 3 -42.93 45.18 -18.64
C LEU A 3 -41.84 45.39 -19.68
N ALA A 4 -40.98 46.39 -19.52
CA ALA A 4 -39.87 46.66 -20.44
C ALA A 4 -38.77 45.55 -20.34
N SER A 5 -38.50 45.00 -19.14
CA SER A 5 -37.59 43.90 -18.94
C SER A 5 -38.12 42.59 -19.55
N LYS A 6 -39.45 42.34 -19.45
CA LYS A 6 -40.12 41.15 -20.02
C LYS A 6 -40.13 41.17 -21.53
N VAL A 7 -40.39 42.34 -22.15
CA VAL A 7 -40.36 42.53 -23.64
C VAL A 7 -38.92 42.36 -24.15
N ARG A 8 -37.91 42.93 -23.45
CA ARG A 8 -36.51 42.80 -23.85
C ARG A 8 -36.04 41.33 -23.73
N GLY A 9 -36.46 40.58 -22.72
CA GLY A 9 -36.19 39.17 -22.56
C GLY A 9 -36.83 38.30 -23.66
N SER A 10 -38.09 38.59 -24.07
CA SER A 10 -38.76 37.88 -25.14
C SER A 10 -38.08 38.10 -26.51
N GLN A 11 -37.69 39.33 -26.81
CA GLN A 11 -36.99 39.66 -28.06
C GLN A 11 -35.60 39.05 -28.15
N GLN A 12 -34.90 38.93 -26.98
CA GLN A 12 -33.61 38.30 -26.92
C GLN A 12 -33.71 36.76 -27.08
N SER A 13 -34.75 36.13 -26.52
CA SER A 13 -35.06 34.70 -26.69
C SER A 13 -35.39 34.36 -28.16
N GLU A 14 -36.18 35.16 -28.81
CA GLU A 14 -36.55 34.97 -30.21
C GLU A 14 -35.35 35.12 -31.17
N ASN A 15 -34.45 36.03 -30.87
CA ASN A 15 -33.19 36.18 -31.61
C ASN A 15 -32.26 34.95 -31.43
N VAL A 16 -32.17 34.38 -30.21
CA VAL A 16 -31.39 33.17 -29.96
C VAL A 16 -31.95 31.96 -30.70
N THR A 17 -33.28 31.80 -30.71
CA THR A 17 -33.96 30.71 -31.45
C THR A 17 -33.69 30.80 -32.94
N ARG A 18 -33.82 31.99 -33.54
CA ARG A 18 -33.49 32.21 -34.95
C ARG A 18 -32.02 31.92 -35.29
N ILE A 19 -31.10 32.30 -34.44
CA ILE A 19 -29.66 31.98 -34.61
C ILE A 19 -29.45 30.47 -34.59
N LEU A 20 -30.05 29.76 -33.63
CA LEU A 20 -29.95 28.32 -33.50
C LEU A 20 -30.53 27.56 -34.70
N ASP A 21 -31.73 27.96 -35.19
CA ASP A 21 -32.36 27.32 -36.34
C ASP A 21 -31.49 27.50 -37.58
N ARG A 22 -30.93 28.70 -37.78
CA ARG A 22 -30.01 28.98 -38.89
C ARG A 22 -28.72 28.19 -38.81
N LEU A 23 -28.15 28.01 -37.60
CA LEU A 23 -26.92 27.23 -37.39
C LEU A 23 -27.12 25.73 -37.66
N LEU A 24 -28.34 25.22 -37.43
CA LEU A 24 -28.64 23.80 -37.62
C LEU A 24 -29.17 23.51 -39.03
N GLU A 25 -29.55 24.55 -39.79
CA GLU A 25 -30.03 24.43 -41.19
C GLU A 25 -28.88 23.90 -42.08
N GLY A 26 -29.05 22.69 -42.62
CA GLY A 26 -28.00 22.02 -43.42
C GLY A 26 -26.81 21.50 -42.68
N TYR A 27 -26.80 21.51 -41.33
CA TYR A 27 -25.71 20.97 -40.53
C TYR A 27 -25.78 19.45 -40.44
N ASP A 28 -24.75 18.75 -40.93
CA ASP A 28 -24.60 17.29 -40.77
C ASP A 28 -23.62 16.96 -39.65
N ASN A 29 -24.13 16.39 -38.57
CA ASN A 29 -23.34 15.98 -37.41
C ASN A 29 -22.50 14.70 -37.63
N ARG A 30 -22.71 13.98 -38.72
CA ARG A 30 -21.94 12.80 -39.11
C ARG A 30 -20.57 13.18 -39.70
N LEU A 31 -20.49 14.40 -40.24
CA LEU A 31 -19.28 14.91 -40.87
C LEU A 31 -18.50 15.76 -39.87
N ARG A 32 -17.19 15.46 -39.73
CA ARG A 32 -16.29 16.29 -38.92
C ARG A 32 -16.14 17.71 -39.53
N PRO A 33 -15.85 18.72 -38.69
CA PRO A 33 -15.53 20.05 -39.20
C PRO A 33 -14.28 20.03 -40.08
N GLY A 34 -14.18 20.91 -41.05
CA GLY A 34 -13.02 21.04 -41.91
C GLY A 34 -12.71 19.76 -42.71
N PHE A 35 -13.71 19.16 -43.35
CA PHE A 35 -13.56 17.95 -44.18
C PHE A 35 -12.42 18.13 -45.18
N GLY A 36 -11.42 17.23 -45.15
CA GLY A 36 -10.16 17.33 -45.94
C GLY A 36 -8.98 17.94 -45.18
N GLY A 37 -9.19 18.55 -44.02
CA GLY A 37 -8.12 19.07 -43.12
C GLY A 37 -8.08 18.35 -41.75
N THR A 38 -7.23 18.81 -40.86
CA THR A 38 -7.09 18.28 -39.51
C THR A 38 -7.84 19.11 -38.50
N VAL A 39 -8.66 18.47 -37.66
CA VAL A 39 -9.35 19.14 -36.52
C VAL A 39 -8.43 19.08 -35.28
N THR A 40 -8.06 20.25 -34.77
CA THR A 40 -7.31 20.35 -33.53
C THR A 40 -8.27 20.45 -32.34
N THR A 41 -8.25 19.47 -31.47
CA THR A 41 -9.04 19.45 -30.24
C THR A 41 -8.15 19.75 -29.04
N ASN A 42 -8.40 20.90 -28.40
CA ASN A 42 -7.67 21.32 -27.21
C ASN A 42 -8.32 20.73 -25.96
N ILE A 43 -7.51 20.17 -25.06
CA ILE A 43 -7.95 19.48 -23.87
C ILE A 43 -7.54 20.22 -22.59
N ILE A 44 -8.45 20.24 -21.62
CA ILE A 44 -8.18 20.59 -20.22
C ILE A 44 -8.85 19.52 -19.35
N VAL A 45 -8.08 18.95 -18.43
CA VAL A 45 -8.56 17.97 -17.46
C VAL A 45 -8.54 18.59 -16.08
N CYS A 46 -9.72 18.72 -15.46
CA CYS A 46 -9.82 19.06 -14.04
C CYS A 46 -10.19 17.77 -13.29
N SER A 47 -9.27 17.19 -12.55
CA SER A 47 -9.44 15.90 -11.90
C SER A 47 -9.56 16.04 -10.39
N LEU A 48 -10.60 15.40 -9.85
CA LEU A 48 -10.74 15.10 -8.43
C LEU A 48 -10.31 13.64 -8.27
N LEU A 49 -9.15 13.42 -7.67
CA LEU A 49 -8.59 12.07 -7.52
C LEU A 49 -9.36 11.24 -6.49
N PRO A 50 -9.41 9.95 -6.63
CA PRO A 50 -10.30 9.06 -5.91
C PRO A 50 -9.65 8.19 -4.85
N SER A 51 -10.51 7.41 -4.16
CA SER A 51 -10.25 6.79 -2.89
C SER A 51 -9.72 5.34 -2.90
N ASN A 52 -9.66 4.61 -3.99
CA ASN A 52 -9.25 3.20 -3.95
C ASN A 52 -8.27 2.85 -5.07
N VAL A 53 -7.02 2.61 -4.69
CA VAL A 53 -5.95 2.26 -5.61
C VAL A 53 -5.27 0.98 -5.15
N LEU A 54 -5.76 -0.17 -5.58
CA LEU A 54 -5.05 -1.45 -5.44
C LEU A 54 -4.61 -2.03 -6.78
N SER A 55 -5.22 -1.65 -7.88
CA SER A 55 -4.84 -1.97 -9.26
C SER A 55 -5.58 -1.08 -10.27
N GLU A 56 -6.50 -0.25 -9.78
CA GLU A 56 -7.35 0.61 -10.58
C GLU A 56 -7.39 1.99 -9.95
N SER A 57 -7.03 2.99 -10.74
CA SER A 57 -7.22 4.39 -10.37
C SER A 57 -8.61 4.83 -10.79
N THR A 58 -9.48 5.16 -9.84
CA THR A 58 -10.78 5.77 -10.12
C THR A 58 -10.64 7.28 -10.07
N SER A 59 -10.92 8.03 -11.09
CA SER A 59 -10.81 9.49 -11.15
C SER A 59 -12.17 10.13 -11.43
N TYR A 60 -12.54 11.14 -10.65
CA TYR A 60 -13.62 12.05 -10.99
C TYR A 60 -13.06 13.18 -11.83
N VAL A 61 -13.51 13.33 -13.06
CA VAL A 61 -12.90 14.22 -14.02
C VAL A 61 -13.96 15.14 -14.64
N PHE A 62 -13.68 16.44 -14.61
CA PHE A 62 -14.32 17.37 -15.53
C PHE A 62 -13.47 17.42 -16.80
N PHE A 63 -13.91 16.68 -17.81
CA PHE A 63 -13.21 16.54 -19.07
C PHE A 63 -13.68 17.62 -20.03
N ARG A 64 -12.81 18.58 -20.36
CA ARG A 64 -13.11 19.72 -21.22
C ARG A 64 -12.43 19.56 -22.56
N GLN A 65 -13.22 19.65 -23.62
CA GLN A 65 -12.76 19.61 -25.00
C GLN A 65 -13.14 20.93 -25.69
N THR A 66 -12.24 21.49 -26.48
CA THR A 66 -12.47 22.71 -27.23
C THR A 66 -11.95 22.53 -28.65
N TRP A 67 -12.81 22.74 -29.64
CA TRP A 67 -12.46 22.71 -31.07
C TRP A 67 -13.12 23.85 -31.80
N ILE A 68 -12.74 24.09 -33.05
CA ILE A 68 -13.34 25.10 -33.90
C ILE A 68 -14.16 24.39 -34.98
N ASP A 69 -15.43 24.79 -35.12
CA ASP A 69 -16.30 24.38 -36.21
C ASP A 69 -16.77 25.61 -36.92
N GLU A 70 -16.26 25.83 -38.11
CA GLU A 70 -16.62 27.04 -38.91
C GLU A 70 -18.08 27.10 -39.28
N ARG A 71 -18.77 25.96 -39.37
CA ARG A 71 -20.19 25.85 -39.65
C ARG A 71 -21.07 26.43 -38.53
N LEU A 72 -20.49 26.54 -37.32
CA LEU A 72 -21.16 27.05 -36.11
C LEU A 72 -20.81 28.51 -35.82
N ARG A 73 -20.19 29.23 -36.75
CA ARG A 73 -20.01 30.69 -36.64
C ARG A 73 -21.35 31.42 -36.79
N PHE A 74 -21.58 32.37 -35.92
CA PHE A 74 -22.80 33.16 -35.97
C PHE A 74 -22.50 34.64 -35.72
N GLU A 75 -23.39 35.48 -36.25
CA GLU A 75 -23.37 36.91 -35.99
C GLU A 75 -24.57 37.30 -35.14
N GLY A 76 -24.37 38.17 -34.18
CA GLY A 76 -25.41 38.60 -33.27
C GLY A 76 -24.86 39.35 -32.04
N PRO A 77 -25.77 39.85 -31.20
CA PRO A 77 -25.43 40.62 -30.00
C PRO A 77 -24.87 39.78 -28.87
N ILE A 78 -24.84 38.45 -29.00
CA ILE A 78 -24.44 37.51 -27.98
C ILE A 78 -23.09 36.91 -28.37
N GLU A 79 -22.13 36.92 -27.47
CA GLU A 79 -20.78 36.34 -27.71
C GLU A 79 -20.73 34.83 -27.48
N ILE A 80 -21.54 34.32 -26.55
CA ILE A 80 -21.52 32.92 -26.15
C ILE A 80 -22.95 32.39 -26.08
N LEU A 81 -23.24 31.38 -26.89
CA LEU A 81 -24.48 30.60 -26.81
C LEU A 81 -24.32 29.51 -25.75
N ARG A 82 -25.08 29.59 -24.67
CA ARG A 82 -25.17 28.57 -23.62
C ARG A 82 -26.36 27.68 -23.91
N LEU A 83 -26.07 26.44 -24.30
CA LEU A 83 -27.08 25.52 -24.80
C LEU A 83 -27.32 24.37 -23.84
N ASN A 84 -28.53 23.81 -23.92
CA ASN A 84 -28.85 22.60 -23.16
C ASN A 84 -28.04 21.42 -23.69
N ASN A 85 -27.81 20.42 -22.81
CA ASN A 85 -27.14 19.17 -23.12
C ASN A 85 -27.77 18.39 -24.31
N LEU A 86 -29.06 18.56 -24.60
CA LEU A 86 -29.73 17.94 -25.74
C LEU A 86 -29.16 18.38 -27.10
N MET A 87 -28.55 19.55 -27.16
CA MET A 87 -27.90 20.06 -28.38
C MET A 87 -26.64 19.29 -28.76
N VAL A 88 -25.99 18.61 -27.81
CA VAL A 88 -24.80 17.79 -28.05
C VAL A 88 -25.07 16.72 -29.10
N ASN A 89 -26.25 16.15 -29.11
CA ASN A 89 -26.65 15.10 -30.05
C ASN A 89 -26.92 15.62 -31.49
N LYS A 90 -27.06 16.94 -31.66
CA LYS A 90 -27.30 17.57 -32.98
C LYS A 90 -26.02 18.08 -33.63
N ILE A 91 -24.93 18.11 -32.91
CA ILE A 91 -23.66 18.68 -33.36
C ILE A 91 -22.59 17.61 -33.30
N TRP A 92 -21.60 17.67 -34.19
CA TRP A 92 -20.47 16.78 -34.18
C TRP A 92 -19.66 16.99 -32.92
N THR A 93 -19.23 15.89 -32.30
CA THR A 93 -18.34 15.88 -31.15
C THR A 93 -17.19 14.89 -31.39
N PRO A 94 -15.97 15.18 -30.91
CA PRO A 94 -14.88 14.23 -30.99
C PRO A 94 -15.22 12.90 -30.32
N ASP A 95 -14.82 11.78 -30.92
CA ASP A 95 -15.05 10.41 -30.45
C ASP A 95 -14.02 9.96 -29.41
N THR A 96 -13.71 10.84 -28.48
CA THR A 96 -12.68 10.62 -27.47
C THR A 96 -13.00 9.45 -26.56
N PHE A 97 -12.05 8.51 -26.40
CA PHE A 97 -12.17 7.40 -25.48
C PHE A 97 -10.93 7.26 -24.62
N PHE A 98 -11.08 6.62 -23.47
CA PHE A 98 -9.99 6.36 -22.54
C PHE A 98 -9.40 4.98 -22.80
N ARG A 99 -8.16 4.93 -23.34
CA ARG A 99 -7.53 3.72 -23.84
C ARG A 99 -7.26 2.67 -22.74
N ASN A 100 -6.92 3.13 -21.55
CA ASN A 100 -6.70 2.28 -20.37
C ASN A 100 -7.88 2.29 -19.39
N GLY A 101 -9.04 2.82 -19.82
CA GLY A 101 -10.26 2.81 -19.03
C GLY A 101 -10.90 1.42 -19.01
N LYS A 102 -11.23 0.94 -17.81
CA LYS A 102 -11.97 -0.32 -17.63
C LYS A 102 -13.47 -0.10 -17.57
N LYS A 103 -13.91 0.84 -16.73
CA LYS A 103 -15.31 1.21 -16.58
C LYS A 103 -15.41 2.68 -16.26
N SER A 104 -16.10 3.42 -17.11
CA SER A 104 -16.34 4.84 -16.91
C SER A 104 -17.84 5.10 -16.81
N VAL A 105 -18.22 6.07 -15.98
CA VAL A 105 -19.61 6.48 -15.79
C VAL A 105 -19.73 7.96 -16.12
N ALA A 106 -20.60 8.29 -17.05
CA ALA A 106 -21.05 9.66 -17.28
C ALA A 106 -22.21 9.95 -16.31
N HIS A 107 -22.07 11.02 -15.52
CA HIS A 107 -23.08 11.35 -14.52
C HIS A 107 -24.30 11.99 -15.16
N ASN A 108 -25.48 11.56 -14.74
CA ASN A 108 -26.78 12.03 -15.21
C ASN A 108 -27.76 12.36 -14.07
N MET A 109 -27.26 12.56 -12.83
CA MET A 109 -28.13 12.91 -11.72
C MET A 109 -28.68 14.31 -11.90
N THR A 110 -29.92 14.41 -11.86
CA THR A 110 -31.07 15.12 -12.32
C THR A 110 -31.14 15.26 -13.83
N SER A 111 -30.06 15.57 -14.51
CA SER A 111 -29.94 15.65 -15.98
C SER A 111 -28.50 15.29 -16.38
N PRO A 112 -28.20 14.93 -17.65
CA PRO A 112 -26.84 14.64 -18.07
C PRO A 112 -25.88 15.79 -17.70
N ASN A 113 -24.80 15.44 -16.94
CA ASN A 113 -23.82 16.42 -16.47
C ASN A 113 -22.85 16.81 -17.61
N LYS A 114 -23.41 17.44 -18.64
CA LYS A 114 -22.72 17.89 -19.85
C LYS A 114 -22.99 19.35 -20.04
N MET A 115 -21.95 20.15 -20.26
CA MET A 115 -22.06 21.57 -20.56
C MET A 115 -21.60 21.80 -21.99
N PHE A 116 -22.40 22.52 -22.75
CA PHE A 116 -22.13 22.82 -24.14
C PHE A 116 -22.25 24.34 -24.40
N ARG A 117 -21.21 24.91 -25.00
CA ARG A 117 -21.21 26.34 -25.35
C ARG A 117 -20.59 26.54 -26.72
N ILE A 118 -21.20 27.42 -27.52
CA ILE A 118 -20.66 27.85 -28.80
C ILE A 118 -20.31 29.33 -28.69
N MET A 119 -19.11 29.68 -29.07
CA MET A 119 -18.63 31.05 -29.14
C MET A 119 -18.89 31.61 -30.54
N LYS A 120 -19.02 32.96 -30.68
CA LYS A 120 -19.30 33.65 -31.91
C LYS A 120 -18.34 33.27 -33.05
N ASN A 121 -17.11 33.00 -32.76
CA ASN A 121 -16.08 32.59 -33.74
C ASN A 121 -16.16 31.12 -34.17
N GLY A 122 -17.21 30.39 -33.78
CA GLY A 122 -17.35 28.95 -34.06
C GLY A 122 -16.58 28.02 -33.11
N THR A 123 -15.94 28.55 -32.06
CA THR A 123 -15.29 27.70 -31.03
C THR A 123 -16.35 27.02 -30.17
N VAL A 124 -16.28 25.72 -30.11
CA VAL A 124 -17.16 24.88 -29.31
C VAL A 124 -16.42 24.46 -28.01
N LEU A 125 -17.06 24.66 -26.87
CA LEU A 125 -16.60 24.18 -25.57
C LEU A 125 -17.55 23.11 -25.07
N TYR A 126 -17.06 21.91 -24.91
CA TYR A 126 -17.79 20.75 -24.40
C TYR A 126 -17.13 20.24 -23.14
N THR A 127 -17.90 20.16 -22.07
CA THR A 127 -17.41 19.67 -20.76
C THR A 127 -18.31 18.56 -20.26
N MET A 128 -17.71 17.48 -19.80
CA MET A 128 -18.41 16.34 -19.21
C MET A 128 -17.86 16.05 -17.82
N ARG A 129 -18.74 15.68 -16.90
CA ARG A 129 -18.36 15.11 -15.62
C ARG A 129 -18.35 13.59 -15.73
N LEU A 130 -17.20 13.00 -15.52
CA LEU A 130 -16.97 11.56 -15.69
C LEU A 130 -16.35 10.97 -14.40
N THR A 131 -16.72 9.74 -14.12
CA THR A 131 -15.94 8.87 -13.20
C THR A 131 -15.25 7.82 -14.05
N ILE A 132 -13.94 7.82 -14.06
CA ILE A 132 -13.13 6.94 -14.89
C ILE A 132 -12.38 5.98 -14.00
N ARG A 133 -12.53 4.67 -14.22
CA ARG A 133 -11.69 3.63 -13.65
C ARG A 133 -10.66 3.23 -14.69
N ALA A 134 -9.42 3.63 -14.46
CA ALA A 134 -8.30 3.36 -15.34
C ALA A 134 -7.36 2.30 -14.74
N GLU A 135 -6.76 1.49 -15.59
CA GLU A 135 -5.72 0.54 -15.19
C GLU A 135 -4.45 1.30 -14.79
N CYS A 136 -3.96 1.03 -13.59
CA CYS A 136 -2.67 1.50 -13.11
C CYS A 136 -1.83 0.30 -12.67
N ARG A 137 -0.78 0.01 -13.41
CA ARG A 137 0.17 -1.08 -13.07
C ARG A 137 1.07 -0.63 -11.95
N MET A 138 0.90 -1.23 -10.77
CA MET A 138 1.69 -0.90 -9.59
C MET A 138 2.76 -1.93 -9.34
N ARG A 139 3.97 -1.48 -8.99
CA ARG A 139 5.05 -2.32 -8.48
C ARG A 139 5.12 -2.19 -6.97
N LEU A 140 4.64 -3.20 -6.27
CA LEU A 140 4.54 -3.22 -4.81
C LEU A 140 5.79 -3.77 -4.11
N MET A 141 6.95 -3.82 -4.77
CA MET A 141 8.19 -4.35 -4.17
C MET A 141 8.62 -3.57 -2.93
N ASN A 142 8.43 -2.25 -2.92
CA ASN A 142 8.77 -1.39 -1.80
C ASN A 142 7.58 -1.10 -0.87
N PHE A 143 6.46 -1.81 -1.04
CA PHE A 143 5.27 -1.61 -0.21
C PHE A 143 5.60 -1.73 1.29
N PRO A 144 5.11 -0.83 2.15
CA PRO A 144 4.20 0.30 1.91
C PRO A 144 4.87 1.65 1.61
N MET A 145 6.17 1.70 1.39
CA MET A 145 6.94 2.90 1.05
C MET A 145 7.09 3.01 -0.47
N ASP A 146 5.96 2.98 -1.19
CA ASP A 146 5.91 2.93 -2.65
C ASP A 146 5.28 4.22 -3.22
N GLY A 147 5.87 4.70 -4.31
CA GLY A 147 5.33 5.76 -5.15
C GLY A 147 4.95 5.22 -6.53
N HIS A 148 3.88 5.74 -7.12
CA HIS A 148 3.35 5.26 -8.39
C HIS A 148 3.00 6.42 -9.32
N ALA A 149 3.30 6.26 -10.62
CA ALA A 149 2.85 7.14 -11.67
C ALA A 149 1.69 6.47 -12.42
N CYS A 150 0.45 6.85 -12.08
CA CYS A 150 -0.75 6.29 -12.69
C CYS A 150 -1.12 7.04 -13.96
N PRO A 151 -1.11 6.40 -15.15
CA PRO A 151 -1.47 7.03 -16.41
C PRO A 151 -2.98 7.08 -16.62
N LEU A 152 -3.46 8.17 -17.20
CA LEU A 152 -4.78 8.27 -17.81
C LEU A 152 -4.57 8.59 -19.30
N LYS A 153 -4.80 7.59 -20.16
CA LYS A 153 -4.56 7.68 -21.61
C LYS A 153 -5.87 7.88 -22.36
N PHE A 154 -5.91 8.84 -23.24
CA PHE A 154 -7.08 9.07 -24.09
C PHE A 154 -6.71 9.53 -25.50
N GLY A 155 -7.61 9.34 -26.43
CA GLY A 155 -7.43 9.71 -27.84
C GLY A 155 -8.70 9.46 -28.62
N SER A 156 -8.67 9.67 -29.95
CA SER A 156 -9.75 9.28 -30.84
C SER A 156 -9.79 7.78 -31.03
N TYR A 157 -10.99 7.22 -31.16
CA TYR A 157 -11.21 5.81 -31.50
C TYR A 157 -11.14 5.56 -33.00
N GLY A 158 -11.85 6.36 -33.79
CA GLY A 158 -12.01 6.17 -35.23
C GLY A 158 -11.17 7.08 -36.10
N TYR A 159 -10.79 8.27 -35.63
CA TYR A 159 -10.08 9.26 -36.42
C TYR A 159 -8.58 9.16 -36.28
N SER A 160 -7.87 9.07 -37.42
CA SER A 160 -6.40 9.07 -37.47
C SER A 160 -5.81 10.46 -37.12
N ILE A 161 -4.48 10.51 -36.92
CA ILE A 161 -3.76 11.77 -36.61
C ILE A 161 -3.91 12.82 -37.73
N THR A 162 -4.14 12.39 -38.97
CA THR A 162 -4.39 13.30 -40.12
C THR A 162 -5.75 13.98 -40.06
N GLU A 163 -6.66 13.43 -39.26
CA GLU A 163 -8.04 13.87 -39.16
C GLU A 163 -8.36 14.60 -37.87
N VAL A 164 -7.93 14.07 -36.72
CA VAL A 164 -8.13 14.65 -35.38
C VAL A 164 -6.84 14.59 -34.59
N VAL A 165 -6.40 15.75 -34.12
CA VAL A 165 -5.22 15.87 -33.24
C VAL A 165 -5.65 16.46 -31.92
N TYR A 166 -5.18 15.84 -30.83
CA TYR A 166 -5.39 16.36 -29.48
C TYR A 166 -4.18 17.15 -29.02
N THR A 167 -4.43 18.30 -28.41
CA THR A 167 -3.38 19.18 -27.87
C THR A 167 -3.78 19.70 -26.48
N TRP A 168 -2.80 20.01 -25.67
CA TRP A 168 -3.01 20.60 -24.36
C TRP A 168 -3.21 22.10 -24.46
N LYS A 169 -4.38 22.62 -24.07
CA LYS A 169 -4.78 24.01 -24.28
C LYS A 169 -3.85 25.03 -23.59
N LYS A 170 -3.42 24.74 -22.36
CA LYS A 170 -2.59 25.62 -21.54
C LYS A 170 -1.12 25.12 -21.44
N GLY A 171 -0.71 24.26 -22.39
CA GLY A 171 0.60 23.62 -22.36
C GLY A 171 0.69 22.47 -21.35
N PRO A 172 1.86 21.83 -21.23
CA PRO A 172 2.00 20.57 -20.47
C PRO A 172 1.82 20.72 -18.96
N LEU A 173 2.05 21.90 -18.39
CA LEU A 173 2.03 22.08 -16.93
C LEU A 173 0.68 22.58 -16.38
N LEU A 174 -0.10 23.33 -17.18
CA LEU A 174 -1.32 24.02 -16.72
C LEU A 174 -2.61 23.44 -17.27
N SER A 175 -2.55 22.42 -18.12
CA SER A 175 -3.73 21.81 -18.72
C SER A 175 -4.43 20.77 -17.85
N VAL A 176 -3.76 20.35 -16.76
CA VAL A 176 -4.33 19.49 -15.74
C VAL A 176 -4.45 20.28 -14.44
N GLU A 177 -5.68 20.52 -14.01
CA GLU A 177 -6.00 21.26 -12.79
C GLU A 177 -6.47 20.27 -11.73
N VAL A 178 -5.74 20.18 -10.60
CA VAL A 178 -6.17 19.39 -9.44
C VAL A 178 -6.42 20.37 -8.29
N PRO A 179 -7.66 20.48 -7.79
CA PRO A 179 -7.94 21.31 -6.61
C PRO A 179 -7.15 20.84 -5.40
N LYS A 180 -6.60 21.77 -4.64
CA LYS A 180 -5.78 21.44 -3.45
C LYS A 180 -6.52 20.58 -2.42
N GLU A 181 -7.82 20.77 -2.28
CA GLU A 181 -8.67 19.97 -1.40
C GLU A 181 -8.76 18.50 -1.81
N SER A 182 -8.52 18.21 -3.08
CA SER A 182 -8.58 16.85 -3.66
C SER A 182 -7.22 16.18 -3.80
N SER A 183 -6.13 16.88 -3.46
CA SER A 183 -4.77 16.33 -3.53
C SER A 183 -4.46 15.37 -2.39
N SER A 184 -5.18 15.47 -1.26
CA SER A 184 -5.03 14.57 -0.11
C SER A 184 -6.06 13.45 -0.18
N LEU A 185 -5.63 12.29 -0.66
CA LEU A 185 -6.42 11.06 -0.67
C LEU A 185 -6.33 10.36 0.68
N LEU A 186 -7.24 9.40 0.96
CA LEU A 186 -7.20 8.64 2.21
C LEU A 186 -5.89 7.84 2.37
N GLN A 187 -5.43 7.21 1.30
CA GLN A 187 -4.26 6.32 1.32
C GLN A 187 -3.02 6.87 0.60
N TYR A 188 -3.19 7.90 -0.24
CA TYR A 188 -2.13 8.48 -1.05
C TYR A 188 -2.11 9.99 -0.96
N ASP A 189 -0.96 10.57 -1.21
CA ASP A 189 -0.80 11.99 -1.48
C ASP A 189 -0.42 12.17 -2.97
N LEU A 190 -1.02 13.16 -3.61
CA LEU A 190 -0.63 13.56 -4.95
C LEU A 190 0.61 14.46 -4.86
N VAL A 191 1.74 13.95 -5.28
CA VAL A 191 3.01 14.69 -5.28
C VAL A 191 3.13 15.60 -6.50
N GLY A 192 2.58 15.16 -7.64
CA GLY A 192 2.65 15.92 -8.88
C GLY A 192 1.87 15.31 -10.02
N GLN A 193 1.85 16.02 -11.13
CA GLN A 193 1.23 15.57 -12.37
C GLN A 193 2.10 15.98 -13.56
N THR A 194 2.19 15.10 -14.54
CA THR A 194 2.86 15.39 -15.81
C THR A 194 1.99 14.93 -16.96
N VAL A 195 2.18 15.52 -18.12
CA VAL A 195 1.46 15.14 -19.33
C VAL A 195 2.43 14.76 -20.44
N SER A 196 2.01 13.84 -21.29
CA SER A 196 2.74 13.41 -22.47
C SER A 196 1.80 13.37 -23.66
N SER A 197 2.34 13.62 -24.84
CA SER A 197 1.66 13.49 -26.13
C SER A 197 2.43 12.48 -26.97
N GLU A 198 1.77 11.44 -27.40
CA GLU A 198 2.38 10.34 -28.15
C GLU A 198 1.58 10.06 -29.43
N THR A 199 2.25 9.65 -30.49
CA THR A 199 1.60 9.09 -31.67
C THR A 199 1.75 7.57 -31.62
N VAL A 200 0.62 6.88 -31.55
CA VAL A 200 0.60 5.41 -31.50
C VAL A 200 0.23 4.87 -32.85
N LYS A 201 1.12 4.08 -33.43
CA LYS A 201 0.92 3.38 -34.71
C LYS A 201 0.32 1.99 -34.44
N ILE A 202 -0.83 1.74 -35.03
CA ILE A 202 -1.51 0.44 -35.04
C ILE A 202 -1.84 0.05 -36.49
N ASN A 203 -2.32 -1.16 -36.70
CA ASN A 203 -2.61 -1.68 -38.06
C ASN A 203 -3.63 -0.83 -38.84
N THR A 204 -4.52 -0.09 -38.13
CA THR A 204 -5.55 0.75 -38.74
C THR A 204 -5.11 2.20 -38.99
N GLY A 205 -3.91 2.59 -38.57
CA GLY A 205 -3.38 3.93 -38.75
C GLY A 205 -2.58 4.45 -37.58
N GLU A 206 -2.24 5.74 -37.65
CA GLU A 206 -1.57 6.46 -36.58
C GLU A 206 -2.57 7.33 -35.82
N TYR A 207 -2.53 7.29 -34.48
CA TYR A 207 -3.48 7.95 -33.61
C TYR A 207 -2.77 8.87 -32.61
N SER A 208 -3.34 10.07 -32.40
CA SER A 208 -2.87 10.99 -31.37
C SER A 208 -3.37 10.53 -30.00
N VAL A 209 -2.45 10.25 -29.10
CA VAL A 209 -2.73 9.81 -27.72
C VAL A 209 -2.17 10.83 -26.75
N GLN A 210 -3.01 11.27 -25.84
CA GLN A 210 -2.64 12.12 -24.73
C GLN A 210 -2.64 11.31 -23.45
N THR A 211 -1.60 11.49 -22.64
CA THR A 211 -1.45 10.78 -21.35
C THR A 211 -1.25 11.79 -20.24
N VAL A 212 -2.01 11.65 -19.16
CA VAL A 212 -1.76 12.34 -17.89
C VAL A 212 -1.20 11.32 -16.93
N TYR A 213 -0.07 11.62 -16.29
CA TYR A 213 0.48 10.82 -15.21
C TYR A 213 0.24 11.53 -13.89
N PHE A 214 -0.43 10.85 -12.97
CA PHE A 214 -0.62 11.29 -11.59
C PHE A 214 0.42 10.60 -10.72
N MET A 215 1.30 11.38 -10.10
CA MET A 215 2.33 10.87 -9.19
C MET A 215 1.76 10.76 -7.79
N LEU A 216 1.60 9.54 -7.31
CA LEU A 216 0.98 9.19 -6.05
C LEU A 216 2.01 8.59 -5.10
N GLU A 217 2.08 9.08 -3.88
CA GLU A 217 2.90 8.54 -2.80
C GLU A 217 2.01 8.00 -1.68
N ARG A 218 2.30 6.78 -1.21
CA ARG A 218 1.46 6.13 -0.20
C ARG A 218 1.71 6.67 1.20
N LYS A 219 0.63 6.90 1.96
CA LYS A 219 0.67 7.28 3.38
C LYS A 219 1.06 6.09 4.24
N LEU A 220 2.19 6.20 4.90
CA LEU A 220 2.76 5.13 5.72
C LEU A 220 2.05 4.94 7.07
N GLY A 221 1.39 5.98 7.61
CA GLY A 221 0.88 6.01 8.99
C GLY A 221 -0.03 4.85 9.36
N TYR A 222 -0.95 4.46 8.47
CA TYR A 222 -1.85 3.33 8.70
C TYR A 222 -1.08 2.01 8.89
N TYR A 223 -0.14 1.72 8.00
CA TYR A 223 0.64 0.47 8.04
C TYR A 223 1.61 0.45 9.22
N LEU A 224 2.14 1.62 9.59
CA LEU A 224 3.02 1.76 10.75
C LEU A 224 2.28 1.33 12.03
N ILE A 225 1.09 1.86 12.25
CA ILE A 225 0.29 1.59 13.46
C ILE A 225 -0.30 0.17 13.42
N GLN A 226 -0.81 -0.27 12.28
CA GLN A 226 -1.55 -1.53 12.18
C GLN A 226 -0.62 -2.76 12.09
N THR A 227 0.57 -2.61 11.48
CA THR A 227 1.43 -3.76 11.16
C THR A 227 2.79 -3.67 11.83
N TYR A 228 3.56 -2.60 11.62
CA TYR A 228 4.95 -2.54 12.09
C TYR A 228 5.07 -2.47 13.60
N ILE A 229 4.29 -1.61 14.25
CA ILE A 229 4.34 -1.47 15.72
C ILE A 229 3.97 -2.79 16.41
N PRO A 230 2.85 -3.49 16.09
CA PRO A 230 2.54 -4.77 16.70
C PRO A 230 3.62 -5.84 16.47
N LEU A 231 4.21 -5.90 15.28
CA LEU A 231 5.30 -6.84 14.98
C LEU A 231 6.53 -6.56 15.84
N ILE A 232 6.95 -5.30 15.94
CA ILE A 232 8.08 -4.91 16.80
C ILE A 232 7.80 -5.26 18.27
N MET A 233 6.59 -4.96 18.75
CA MET A 233 6.20 -5.26 20.14
C MET A 233 6.28 -6.76 20.45
N ILE A 234 5.86 -7.64 19.54
CA ILE A 234 5.95 -9.09 19.74
C ILE A 234 7.40 -9.56 19.78
N VAL A 235 8.27 -9.03 18.90
CA VAL A 235 9.69 -9.36 18.93
C VAL A 235 10.30 -8.91 20.26
N VAL A 236 9.97 -7.71 20.76
CA VAL A 236 10.41 -7.23 22.07
C VAL A 236 9.90 -8.15 23.19
N LEU A 237 8.61 -8.54 23.15
CA LEU A 237 8.04 -9.49 24.13
C LEU A 237 8.76 -10.85 24.11
N SER A 238 9.13 -11.35 22.93
CA SER A 238 9.90 -12.60 22.84
C SER A 238 11.27 -12.49 23.50
N GLN A 239 11.88 -11.29 23.47
CA GLN A 239 13.17 -11.04 24.12
C GLN A 239 13.06 -10.90 25.65
N VAL A 240 11.89 -10.50 26.18
CA VAL A 240 11.64 -10.45 27.63
C VAL A 240 11.76 -11.84 28.27
N VAL A 241 11.53 -12.91 27.51
CA VAL A 241 11.68 -14.30 27.99
C VAL A 241 13.10 -14.58 28.54
N PHE A 242 14.13 -13.92 28.00
CA PHE A 242 15.51 -14.06 28.49
C PHE A 242 15.74 -13.50 29.90
N TRP A 243 14.84 -12.64 30.39
CA TRP A 243 14.91 -12.04 31.73
C TRP A 243 14.13 -12.84 32.77
N ILE A 244 13.26 -13.78 32.36
CA ILE A 244 12.52 -14.66 33.25
C ILE A 244 13.49 -15.69 33.84
N ASN A 245 13.31 -16.03 35.11
CA ASN A 245 14.13 -17.02 35.79
C ASN A 245 14.13 -18.38 35.06
N LYS A 246 15.30 -18.99 34.86
CA LYS A 246 15.48 -20.26 34.15
C LYS A 246 14.76 -21.45 34.82
N GLU A 247 14.44 -21.35 36.11
CA GLU A 247 13.71 -22.39 36.85
C GLU A 247 12.23 -22.44 36.48
N SER A 248 11.67 -21.34 35.90
CA SER A 248 10.29 -21.27 35.48
C SER A 248 10.12 -21.76 34.04
N ILE A 249 10.42 -23.03 33.78
CA ILE A 249 10.30 -23.66 32.45
C ILE A 249 8.89 -23.46 31.83
N PRO A 250 7.77 -23.70 32.58
CA PRO A 250 6.44 -23.52 32.02
C PRO A 250 6.16 -22.10 31.54
N ALA A 251 6.59 -21.07 32.29
CA ALA A 251 6.34 -19.68 31.92
C ALA A 251 7.10 -19.28 30.65
N ARG A 252 8.37 -19.66 30.51
CA ARG A 252 9.16 -19.41 29.30
C ARG A 252 8.59 -20.13 28.07
N THR A 253 8.15 -21.39 28.25
CA THR A 253 7.56 -22.19 27.17
C THR A 253 6.25 -21.57 26.66
N VAL A 254 5.35 -21.21 27.56
CA VAL A 254 4.06 -20.59 27.21
C VAL A 254 4.31 -19.25 26.51
N ALA A 255 5.18 -18.40 27.04
CA ALA A 255 5.50 -17.11 26.43
C ALA A 255 6.10 -17.28 25.02
N GLY A 256 7.01 -18.24 24.82
CA GLY A 256 7.59 -18.52 23.50
C GLY A 256 6.56 -19.01 22.48
N ILE A 257 5.71 -19.97 22.86
CA ILE A 257 4.68 -20.50 21.96
C ILE A 257 3.63 -19.44 21.64
N THR A 258 3.17 -18.67 22.61
CA THR A 258 2.17 -17.61 22.38
C THR A 258 2.68 -16.51 21.46
N THR A 259 3.96 -16.11 21.59
CA THR A 259 4.56 -15.11 20.68
C THR A 259 4.63 -15.63 19.25
N VAL A 260 4.99 -16.91 19.03
CA VAL A 260 5.00 -17.51 17.68
C VAL A 260 3.58 -17.56 17.09
N LEU A 261 2.57 -17.99 17.85
CA LEU A 261 1.19 -18.04 17.40
C LEU A 261 0.66 -16.64 17.06
N THR A 262 0.91 -15.65 17.91
CA THR A 262 0.49 -14.27 17.66
C THR A 262 1.18 -13.69 16.43
N MET A 263 2.48 -13.99 16.24
CA MET A 263 3.22 -13.58 15.05
C MET A 263 2.61 -14.16 13.78
N THR A 264 2.20 -15.43 13.81
CA THR A 264 1.56 -16.10 12.67
C THR A 264 0.22 -15.43 12.31
N THR A 265 -0.63 -15.16 13.29
CA THR A 265 -1.93 -14.51 13.07
C THR A 265 -1.78 -13.09 12.51
N LEU A 266 -0.82 -12.31 13.03
CA LEU A 266 -0.55 -10.97 12.51
C LEU A 266 0.00 -11.01 11.08
N SER A 267 0.87 -11.94 10.76
CA SER A 267 1.41 -12.14 9.41
C SER A 267 0.30 -12.45 8.39
N ILE A 268 -0.63 -13.34 8.74
CA ILE A 268 -1.78 -13.66 7.90
C ILE A 268 -2.67 -12.43 7.72
N SER A 269 -2.98 -11.70 8.80
CA SER A 269 -3.80 -10.49 8.75
C SER A 269 -3.16 -9.41 7.89
N ALA A 270 -1.85 -9.18 8.01
CA ALA A 270 -1.12 -8.21 7.20
C ALA A 270 -1.17 -8.54 5.71
N ARG A 271 -1.08 -9.82 5.35
CA ARG A 271 -1.16 -10.29 3.96
C ARG A 271 -2.57 -10.20 3.37
N HIS A 272 -3.62 -10.30 4.17
CA HIS A 272 -5.01 -10.19 3.67
C HIS A 272 -5.36 -8.82 3.11
N SER A 273 -4.72 -7.77 3.59
CA SER A 273 -4.93 -6.40 3.10
C SER A 273 -4.23 -6.09 1.77
N LEU A 274 -3.40 -7.00 1.27
CA LEU A 274 -2.62 -6.84 0.04
C LEU A 274 -3.20 -7.63 -1.14
N PRO A 275 -3.06 -7.15 -2.38
CA PRO A 275 -3.33 -7.96 -3.55
C PRO A 275 -2.35 -9.15 -3.58
N LYS A 276 -2.82 -10.30 -4.08
CA LYS A 276 -2.00 -11.51 -4.23
C LYS A 276 -0.96 -11.30 -5.34
N VAL A 277 0.23 -10.85 -4.98
CA VAL A 277 1.36 -10.68 -5.90
C VAL A 277 2.30 -11.88 -5.81
N SER A 278 2.97 -12.20 -6.92
CA SER A 278 3.90 -13.34 -7.02
C SER A 278 5.32 -13.05 -6.52
N TYR A 279 5.59 -11.83 -6.05
CA TYR A 279 6.89 -11.40 -5.56
C TYR A 279 6.82 -10.93 -4.11
N THR A 280 7.96 -10.92 -3.44
CA THR A 280 8.08 -10.47 -2.04
C THR A 280 8.10 -8.94 -1.96
N THR A 281 7.35 -8.40 -1.01
CA THR A 281 7.32 -6.97 -0.70
C THR A 281 8.30 -6.63 0.43
N ALA A 282 8.61 -5.33 0.61
CA ALA A 282 9.43 -4.88 1.74
C ALA A 282 8.83 -5.27 3.10
N MET A 283 7.50 -5.21 3.22
CA MET A 283 6.78 -5.64 4.41
C MET A 283 6.95 -7.15 4.67
N ASP A 284 6.96 -7.99 3.62
CA ASP A 284 7.16 -9.43 3.76
C ASP A 284 8.55 -9.77 4.30
N TRP A 285 9.58 -9.04 3.83
CA TRP A 285 10.93 -9.17 4.36
C TRP A 285 10.99 -8.79 5.84
N PHE A 286 10.33 -7.70 6.23
CA PHE A 286 10.25 -7.31 7.63
C PHE A 286 9.58 -8.39 8.49
N ILE A 287 8.45 -8.93 8.05
CA ILE A 287 7.74 -10.02 8.72
C ILE A 287 8.63 -11.26 8.83
N ALA A 288 9.32 -11.66 7.75
CA ALA A 288 10.19 -12.84 7.73
C ALA A 288 11.34 -12.72 8.73
N VAL A 289 11.97 -11.54 8.82
CA VAL A 289 13.03 -11.29 9.81
C VAL A 289 12.48 -11.31 11.24
N CYS A 290 11.32 -10.69 11.49
CA CYS A 290 10.67 -10.76 12.80
C CYS A 290 10.37 -12.21 13.21
N PHE A 291 9.90 -13.06 12.28
CA PHE A 291 9.75 -14.51 12.51
C PHE A 291 11.06 -15.17 12.90
N ALA A 292 12.15 -14.85 12.18
CA ALA A 292 13.47 -15.42 12.48
C ALA A 292 13.92 -15.05 13.90
N PHE A 293 13.69 -13.81 14.36
CA PHE A 293 14.01 -13.39 15.72
C PHE A 293 13.17 -14.12 16.77
N VAL A 294 11.86 -14.22 16.60
CA VAL A 294 10.96 -14.91 17.55
C VAL A 294 11.29 -16.42 17.59
N PHE A 295 11.55 -17.03 16.45
CA PHE A 295 11.91 -18.45 16.37
C PHE A 295 13.29 -18.74 16.97
N SER A 296 14.29 -17.87 16.74
CA SER A 296 15.61 -18.00 17.32
C SER A 296 15.60 -17.84 18.84
N ALA A 297 14.71 -16.99 19.39
CA ALA A 297 14.50 -16.89 20.83
C ALA A 297 13.94 -18.19 21.43
N LEU A 298 13.05 -18.88 20.71
CA LEU A 298 12.53 -20.19 21.13
C LEU A 298 13.62 -21.27 21.10
N ILE A 299 14.48 -21.28 20.08
CA ILE A 299 15.58 -22.21 19.95
C ILE A 299 16.59 -21.97 21.08
N GLU A 300 16.92 -20.71 21.38
CA GLU A 300 17.80 -20.35 22.48
C GLU A 300 17.30 -20.91 23.81
N PHE A 301 16.00 -20.71 24.11
CA PHE A 301 15.38 -21.28 25.30
C PHE A 301 15.52 -22.82 25.35
N ALA A 302 15.25 -23.52 24.24
CA ALA A 302 15.38 -24.96 24.17
C ALA A 302 16.82 -25.40 24.42
N ALA A 303 17.81 -24.69 23.87
CA ALA A 303 19.23 -24.96 24.07
C ALA A 303 19.65 -24.76 25.53
N VAL A 304 19.24 -23.64 26.13
CA VAL A 304 19.54 -23.37 27.57
C VAL A 304 18.97 -24.46 28.47
N ASN A 305 17.73 -24.88 28.23
CA ASN A 305 17.07 -25.93 29.00
C ASN A 305 17.81 -27.26 28.84
N TYR A 306 18.20 -27.65 27.62
CA TYR A 306 18.93 -28.87 27.35
C TYR A 306 20.30 -28.89 28.05
N PHE A 307 21.10 -27.83 27.91
CA PHE A 307 22.42 -27.76 28.57
C PHE A 307 22.31 -27.69 30.07
N SER A 308 21.31 -27.01 30.63
CA SER A 308 21.07 -26.98 32.09
C SER A 308 20.74 -28.38 32.60
N THR A 309 19.87 -29.13 31.91
CA THR A 309 19.54 -30.51 32.29
C THR A 309 20.75 -31.44 32.25
N LEU A 310 21.58 -31.32 31.20
CA LEU A 310 22.82 -32.09 31.09
C LEU A 310 23.81 -31.79 32.24
N HIS A 311 23.91 -30.50 32.61
CA HIS A 311 24.77 -30.09 33.71
C HIS A 311 24.30 -30.69 35.03
N ILE A 312 23.01 -30.60 35.32
CA ILE A 312 22.40 -31.21 36.53
C ILE A 312 22.64 -32.70 36.58
N HIS A 313 22.46 -33.42 35.46
CA HIS A 313 22.73 -34.86 35.40
C HIS A 313 24.21 -35.19 35.64
N LYS A 314 25.15 -34.41 35.14
CA LYS A 314 26.58 -34.57 35.40
C LYS A 314 26.90 -34.37 36.86
N GLU A 315 26.36 -33.33 37.50
CA GLU A 315 26.58 -33.06 38.92
C GLU A 315 25.93 -34.13 39.81
N MET A 316 24.73 -34.59 39.49
CA MET A 316 24.10 -35.71 40.19
C MET A 316 24.94 -37.01 40.10
N ARG A 317 25.50 -37.32 38.91
CA ARG A 317 26.41 -38.48 38.75
C ARG A 317 27.70 -38.32 39.56
N LYS A 318 28.28 -37.11 39.63
CA LYS A 318 29.45 -36.85 40.49
C LYS A 318 29.10 -37.01 41.96
N ALA A 319 28.02 -36.41 42.43
CA ALA A 319 27.53 -36.53 43.79
C ALA A 319 27.26 -38.00 44.19
N ALA A 320 26.62 -38.76 43.30
CA ALA A 320 26.38 -40.18 43.50
C ALA A 320 27.66 -41.00 43.58
N ARG A 321 28.71 -40.68 42.80
CA ARG A 321 30.04 -41.30 42.89
C ARG A 321 30.73 -41.00 44.23
N VAL A 322 30.70 -39.72 44.63
CA VAL A 322 31.26 -39.28 45.91
C VAL A 322 30.57 -39.98 47.13
N ALA A 323 29.23 -40.02 47.09
CA ALA A 323 28.40 -40.67 48.08
C ALA A 323 28.69 -42.18 48.16
N ARG A 324 28.88 -42.87 47.02
CA ARG A 324 29.25 -44.29 46.97
C ARG A 324 30.69 -44.52 47.55
N ALA A 325 31.64 -43.65 47.20
CA ALA A 325 33.01 -43.73 47.75
C ALA A 325 33.00 -43.53 49.25
N ALA A 326 32.27 -42.52 49.75
CA ALA A 326 32.14 -42.28 51.21
C ALA A 326 31.47 -43.44 51.97
N ALA A 327 30.44 -44.03 51.36
CA ALA A 327 29.76 -45.21 51.89
C ALA A 327 30.74 -46.44 51.98
N LEU A 328 31.51 -46.64 50.90
CA LEU A 328 32.51 -47.73 50.87
C LEU A 328 33.58 -47.53 51.94
N GLU A 329 34.11 -46.31 52.11
CA GLU A 329 35.06 -45.99 53.19
C GLU A 329 34.43 -46.18 54.54
N ALA A 330 33.17 -45.76 54.75
CA ALA A 330 32.48 -45.99 56.03
C ALA A 330 32.32 -47.50 56.38
N ILE A 331 31.99 -48.33 55.37
CA ILE A 331 31.91 -49.77 55.49
C ILE A 331 33.25 -50.36 55.77
N THR A 332 34.32 -49.92 55.07
CA THR A 332 35.71 -50.40 55.31
C THR A 332 36.20 -50.05 56.71
N ARG A 333 35.94 -48.82 57.19
CA ARG A 333 36.23 -48.38 58.56
C ARG A 333 35.49 -49.22 59.62
N ARG A 334 34.21 -49.55 59.39
CA ARG A 334 33.43 -50.43 60.27
C ARG A 334 33.96 -51.85 60.26
N MET A 335 34.32 -52.37 59.07
CA MET A 335 34.94 -53.72 59.02
C MET A 335 36.28 -53.77 59.72
N SER A 336 37.07 -52.72 59.69
CA SER A 336 38.34 -52.66 60.45
C SER A 336 38.15 -52.53 61.99
N SER A 337 37.05 -51.86 62.43
CA SER A 337 36.71 -51.80 63.87
C SER A 337 36.00 -53.03 64.39
N LEU A 338 35.27 -53.79 63.56
CA LEU A 338 34.64 -55.07 63.95
C LEU A 338 35.62 -56.21 64.11
N ARG A 339 36.92 -56.06 63.78
CA ARG A 339 37.94 -57.04 64.00
C ARG A 339 38.45 -57.00 65.45
N SER A 340 37.92 -56.09 66.28
CA SER A 340 38.38 -55.91 67.69
C SER A 340 37.28 -56.06 68.74
N GLU A 341 35.96 -56.28 68.42
CA GLU A 341 34.97 -56.53 69.48
C GLU A 341 33.80 -57.41 69.02
N GLN A 342 33.23 -58.18 69.95
CA GLN A 342 32.21 -59.20 69.83
C GLN A 342 30.80 -58.66 69.48
N PHE A 343 30.08 -59.50 68.79
CA PHE A 343 28.65 -59.47 68.46
C PHE A 343 27.70 -58.55 69.25
N MET A 344 27.09 -57.56 68.60
CA MET A 344 25.75 -57.03 68.88
C MET A 344 24.96 -56.84 67.60
N PRO A 345 23.65 -57.01 67.62
CA PRO A 345 22.84 -56.92 66.40
C PRO A 345 22.77 -55.41 65.87
N VAL A 346 23.17 -55.24 64.65
CA VAL A 346 23.20 -53.91 63.99
C VAL A 346 21.79 -53.52 63.63
N GLN A 347 21.17 -52.59 64.37
CA GLN A 347 20.07 -51.80 63.89
C GLN A 347 20.62 -50.81 62.82
N VAL A 348 20.20 -50.98 61.60
CA VAL A 348 20.47 -50.04 60.48
C VAL A 348 19.82 -48.74 60.84
N PRO A 349 20.56 -47.62 61.02
CA PRO A 349 19.95 -46.34 61.31
C PRO A 349 19.10 -45.88 60.09
N ALA A 350 17.83 -45.46 60.30
CA ALA A 350 16.91 -44.96 59.31
C ALA A 350 17.44 -43.75 58.54
N PHE A 351 18.55 -43.17 58.94
CA PHE A 351 19.24 -42.05 58.25
C PHE A 351 19.75 -42.39 56.84
N PHE A 352 19.95 -43.64 56.48
CA PHE A 352 20.39 -44.02 55.12
C PHE A 352 19.28 -44.07 54.08
N LEU A 353 18.03 -43.92 54.50
CA LEU A 353 16.87 -43.86 53.62
C LEU A 353 16.38 -42.45 53.31
N GLN A 354 16.94 -41.44 53.95
CA GLN A 354 16.68 -40.04 53.60
C GLN A 354 17.60 -39.68 52.44
N GLY A 355 17.04 -39.70 51.23
CA GLY A 355 17.73 -39.31 50.02
C GLY A 355 18.49 -38.00 50.27
N SER A 356 19.79 -38.02 49.95
CA SER A 356 20.67 -36.87 50.12
C SER A 356 19.99 -35.64 49.52
N ALA A 357 19.47 -34.75 50.39
CA ALA A 357 18.98 -33.47 49.98
C ALA A 357 20.13 -32.82 49.22
N ILE A 358 19.94 -32.62 47.93
CA ILE A 358 20.85 -31.85 47.09
C ILE A 358 21.01 -30.50 47.79
N PRO A 359 22.23 -30.05 48.15
CA PRO A 359 22.39 -28.76 48.80
C PRO A 359 21.74 -27.67 47.96
N ALA A 360 20.86 -26.87 48.57
CA ALA A 360 20.13 -25.81 47.91
C ALA A 360 21.02 -24.84 47.09
N ASN A 361 22.28 -24.74 47.47
CA ASN A 361 23.32 -23.99 46.75
C ASN A 361 23.68 -24.56 45.36
N ALA A 362 23.36 -25.82 45.05
CA ALA A 362 23.54 -26.37 43.71
C ALA A 362 22.52 -25.85 42.72
N PHE A 363 21.38 -25.31 43.20
CA PHE A 363 20.34 -24.66 42.40
C PHE A 363 20.55 -23.16 42.19
N MET A 364 21.37 -22.50 43.01
CA MET A 364 21.76 -21.09 42.86
C MET A 364 22.90 -20.89 41.86
N GLY A 365 22.95 -21.69 40.82
CA GLY A 365 23.95 -21.57 39.76
C GLY A 365 23.65 -20.37 38.90
N ASP A 366 24.67 -19.54 38.75
CA ASP A 366 24.86 -18.38 37.90
C ASP A 366 24.02 -18.43 36.58
N THR A 367 23.51 -17.29 36.15
CA THR A 367 22.79 -17.20 34.88
C THR A 367 23.59 -17.86 33.78
N SER A 368 22.97 -18.74 32.99
CA SER A 368 23.62 -19.40 31.86
C SER A 368 24.39 -18.34 31.03
N PRO A 369 25.66 -18.56 30.69
CA PRO A 369 26.41 -17.61 29.87
C PRO A 369 25.68 -17.30 28.55
N ILE A 370 24.92 -18.25 28.03
CA ILE A 370 24.08 -18.09 26.82
C ILE A 370 22.99 -17.01 27.05
N ASP A 371 22.23 -17.10 28.15
CA ASP A 371 21.23 -16.11 28.52
C ASP A 371 21.83 -14.69 28.66
N LYS A 372 23.03 -14.61 29.21
CA LYS A 372 23.73 -13.33 29.44
C LYS A 372 24.11 -12.64 28.13
N TYR A 373 24.59 -13.40 27.15
CA TYR A 373 24.87 -12.87 25.82
C TYR A 373 23.58 -12.59 25.03
N ALA A 374 22.58 -13.46 25.12
CA ALA A 374 21.30 -13.30 24.43
C ALA A 374 20.59 -12.00 24.84
N ARG A 375 20.59 -11.65 26.14
CA ARG A 375 19.99 -10.39 26.66
C ARG A 375 20.53 -9.12 26.02
N ILE A 376 21.75 -9.14 25.49
CA ILE A 376 22.40 -7.98 24.87
C ILE A 376 22.39 -8.11 23.35
N LEU A 377 22.73 -9.28 22.81
CA LEU A 377 22.92 -9.48 21.38
C LEU A 377 21.59 -9.38 20.59
N PHE A 378 20.50 -9.97 21.11
CA PHE A 378 19.21 -9.95 20.44
C PHE A 378 18.63 -8.54 20.29
N PRO A 379 18.52 -7.72 21.35
CA PRO A 379 18.04 -6.34 21.19
C PRO A 379 18.92 -5.50 20.29
N LEU A 380 20.26 -5.62 20.38
CA LEU A 380 21.18 -4.87 19.54
C LEU A 380 21.05 -5.25 18.05
N SER A 381 21.01 -6.56 17.75
CA SER A 381 20.85 -7.03 16.37
C SER A 381 19.51 -6.65 15.77
N PHE A 382 18.43 -6.72 16.55
CA PHE A 382 17.10 -6.28 16.10
C PHE A 382 17.03 -4.76 15.91
N GLY A 383 17.66 -3.98 16.81
CA GLY A 383 17.77 -2.53 16.67
C GLY A 383 18.56 -2.13 15.42
N ALA A 384 19.71 -2.77 15.19
CA ALA A 384 20.51 -2.57 13.98
C ALA A 384 19.74 -2.91 12.70
N PHE A 385 19.03 -4.05 12.70
CA PHE A 385 18.16 -4.42 11.57
C PHE A 385 17.08 -3.35 11.30
N ASN A 386 16.37 -2.88 12.34
CA ASN A 386 15.36 -1.84 12.17
C ASN A 386 15.97 -0.56 11.58
N LEU A 387 17.11 -0.12 12.10
CA LEU A 387 17.78 1.08 11.60
C LEU A 387 18.15 0.93 10.11
N ILE A 388 18.79 -0.19 9.74
CA ILE A 388 19.16 -0.45 8.34
C ILE A 388 17.92 -0.52 7.45
N TYR A 389 16.88 -1.25 7.89
CA TYR A 389 15.63 -1.41 7.13
C TYR A 389 14.99 -0.03 6.82
N TRP A 390 14.78 0.79 7.85
CA TRP A 390 14.15 2.09 7.67
C TRP A 390 15.01 3.05 6.86
N VAL A 391 16.33 3.09 7.09
CA VAL A 391 17.23 3.92 6.28
C VAL A 391 17.17 3.51 4.81
N VAL A 392 17.30 2.22 4.49
CA VAL A 392 17.30 1.73 3.10
C VAL A 392 15.97 2.02 2.39
N TYR A 393 14.84 1.79 3.05
CA TYR A 393 13.54 1.94 2.37
C TYR A 393 13.01 3.38 2.37
N LEU A 394 13.39 4.22 3.32
CA LEU A 394 13.00 5.65 3.31
C LEU A 394 13.90 6.50 2.41
N THR A 395 15.17 6.11 2.19
CA THR A 395 16.07 6.84 1.29
C THR A 395 15.98 6.39 -0.15
N LYS A 396 15.32 5.26 -0.41
CA LYS A 396 15.18 4.73 -1.76
C LYS A 396 14.16 5.54 -2.53
N ASP A 397 14.58 6.16 -3.61
CA ASP A 397 13.67 6.79 -4.56
C ASP A 397 12.81 5.72 -5.24
N THR A 398 11.48 5.78 -4.97
CA THR A 398 10.53 4.75 -5.40
C THR A 398 9.74 5.15 -6.63
N MET A 399 9.85 6.43 -7.07
CA MET A 399 9.22 6.90 -8.29
C MET A 399 9.96 6.35 -9.51
N GLU A 400 9.27 5.52 -10.29
CA GLU A 400 9.82 5.10 -11.58
C GLU A 400 10.00 6.32 -12.49
N PRO A 401 11.18 6.47 -13.13
CA PRO A 401 11.33 7.48 -14.17
C PRO A 401 10.33 7.19 -15.28
N LEU A 402 9.56 8.20 -15.67
CA LEU A 402 8.65 8.14 -16.82
C LEU A 402 9.48 7.89 -18.09
N ARG A 403 9.51 6.66 -18.55
CA ARG A 403 10.08 6.25 -19.85
C ARG A 403 9.02 6.20 -20.90
#